data_daae854e9644aa92deb3f67f402695f8
#
_entry.id   daae854e9644aa92deb3f67f402695f8
#
_cell.length_a   1.000
_cell.length_b   1.000
_cell.length_c   1.000
_cell.angle_alpha   90.00
_cell.angle_beta   90.00
_cell.angle_gamma   90.00
#
_symmetry.space_group_name_H-M   'P 1'
#
loop_
_entity.id
_entity.type
_entity.pdbx_description
1 polymer ?
#
loop_
_entity_poly.entity_id
_entity_poly.type
_entity_poly.pdbx_seq_one_letter_code
_entity_poly.pdbx_strand_id
1 'polypeptide(L)'
;LATADEGAISAAARRLGASASAVSQQLTNLEGALGAILLDRSTRPVLLTPAGELFRVRAQTIQNEAMQARAELAMRDISRLTRFRLGMIEEFDAEVTPRLLSDMSVELRQCQFLLETGPSHQLFDHLDTRALDVIVAADMGAAADWMEVHPLIEEPFIAVCPKGAIKGDDTLRELRRMPLIQYTSRHHMGRVIGDHLARQNLTLNQRFELDSYHAIMSMVAAGEGWTIITPLGFMHAHRFLGDVDMLP
;
A
#
# COMPACT_ATOMS: atom_id res chain seq x y z
N LEU A 1 -14.55 -1.49 -18.19
CA LEU A 1 -13.20 -1.63 -17.67
C LEU A 1 -12.19 -1.84 -18.79
N ALA A 2 -12.13 -2.99 -19.46
CA ALA A 2 -11.10 -3.32 -20.46
C ALA A 2 -10.86 -2.20 -21.50
N THR A 3 -11.91 -1.51 -21.96
CA THR A 3 -11.77 -0.42 -22.95
C THR A 3 -11.12 0.83 -22.34
N ALA A 4 -11.37 1.10 -21.07
CA ALA A 4 -10.74 2.20 -20.33
C ALA A 4 -9.25 1.93 -20.10
N ASP A 5 -8.91 0.67 -19.76
CA ASP A 5 -7.53 0.26 -19.53
C ASP A 5 -6.68 0.28 -20.81
N GLU A 6 -7.24 -0.21 -21.91
CA GLU A 6 -6.55 -0.32 -23.20
C GLU A 6 -6.58 0.98 -24.04
N GLY A 7 -7.41 1.95 -23.68
CA GLY A 7 -7.59 3.19 -24.45
C GLY A 7 -8.13 3.00 -25.87
N ALA A 8 -8.57 1.78 -26.23
CA ALA A 8 -9.10 1.46 -27.56
C ALA A 8 -10.06 0.26 -27.52
N ILE A 9 -11.19 0.38 -28.19
CA ILE A 9 -12.20 -0.71 -28.32
C ILE A 9 -11.60 -1.95 -29.00
N SER A 10 -10.76 -1.78 -30.02
CA SER A 10 -10.12 -2.89 -30.71
C SER A 10 -9.10 -3.65 -29.85
N ALA A 11 -8.37 -2.96 -28.99
CA ALA A 11 -7.44 -3.58 -28.04
C ALA A 11 -8.21 -4.33 -26.96
N ALA A 12 -9.24 -3.72 -26.38
CA ALA A 12 -10.12 -4.37 -25.42
C ALA A 12 -10.79 -5.63 -26.00
N ALA A 13 -11.25 -5.57 -27.26
CA ALA A 13 -11.84 -6.71 -27.94
C ALA A 13 -10.86 -7.88 -28.06
N ARG A 14 -9.60 -7.63 -28.45
CA ARG A 14 -8.55 -8.66 -28.49
C ARG A 14 -8.32 -9.27 -27.11
N ARG A 15 -8.19 -8.43 -26.06
CA ARG A 15 -8.01 -8.89 -24.67
C ARG A 15 -9.16 -9.77 -24.18
N LEU A 16 -10.39 -9.45 -24.60
CA LEU A 16 -11.61 -10.17 -24.18
C LEU A 16 -11.97 -11.36 -25.08
N GLY A 17 -11.21 -11.63 -26.15
CA GLY A 17 -11.55 -12.67 -27.12
C GLY A 17 -12.86 -12.41 -27.89
N ALA A 18 -13.23 -11.14 -28.08
CA ALA A 18 -14.48 -10.70 -28.70
C ALA A 18 -14.22 -9.88 -29.95
N SER A 19 -15.26 -9.64 -30.78
CA SER A 19 -15.15 -8.70 -31.90
C SER A 19 -15.28 -7.24 -31.43
N ALA A 20 -14.62 -6.32 -32.13
CA ALA A 20 -14.72 -4.90 -31.83
C ALA A 20 -16.16 -4.36 -31.94
N SER A 21 -16.96 -4.91 -32.85
CA SER A 21 -18.38 -4.57 -32.99
C SER A 21 -19.19 -5.03 -31.78
N ALA A 22 -18.95 -6.24 -31.26
CA ALA A 22 -19.62 -6.76 -30.07
C ALA A 22 -19.30 -5.91 -28.85
N VAL A 23 -18.02 -5.57 -28.63
CA VAL A 23 -17.61 -4.69 -27.51
C VAL A 23 -18.25 -3.30 -27.66
N SER A 24 -18.25 -2.72 -28.87
CA SER A 24 -18.89 -1.41 -29.12
C SER A 24 -20.38 -1.45 -28.81
N GLN A 25 -21.07 -2.52 -29.21
CA GLN A 25 -22.51 -2.67 -28.96
C GLN A 25 -22.82 -2.83 -27.49
N GLN A 26 -22.02 -3.63 -26.75
CA GLN A 26 -22.18 -3.79 -25.32
C GLN A 26 -21.97 -2.48 -24.54
N LEU A 27 -20.99 -1.69 -24.96
CA LEU A 27 -20.74 -0.36 -24.36
C LEU A 27 -21.92 0.58 -24.63
N THR A 28 -22.44 0.62 -25.86
CA THR A 28 -23.62 1.44 -26.23
C THR A 28 -24.86 1.02 -25.44
N ASN A 29 -25.10 -0.28 -25.27
CA ASN A 29 -26.20 -0.80 -24.48
C ASN A 29 -26.06 -0.43 -22.99
N LEU A 30 -24.83 -0.52 -22.44
CA LEU A 30 -24.54 -0.13 -21.07
C LEU A 30 -24.78 1.38 -20.86
N GLU A 31 -24.24 2.23 -21.74
CA GLU A 31 -24.44 3.68 -21.70
C GLU A 31 -25.93 4.06 -21.81
N GLY A 32 -26.66 3.36 -22.67
CA GLY A 32 -28.11 3.53 -22.80
C GLY A 32 -28.88 3.11 -21.57
N ALA A 33 -28.53 1.99 -20.93
CA ALA A 33 -29.15 1.53 -19.69
C ALA A 33 -28.88 2.45 -18.50
N LEU A 34 -27.70 3.08 -18.46
CA LEU A 34 -27.30 4.01 -17.40
C LEU A 34 -27.78 5.45 -17.67
N GLY A 35 -28.21 5.77 -18.88
CA GLY A 35 -28.56 7.12 -19.30
C GLY A 35 -27.37 8.09 -19.30
N ALA A 36 -26.14 7.59 -19.41
CA ALA A 36 -24.91 8.37 -19.33
C ALA A 36 -23.85 7.87 -20.31
N ILE A 37 -23.14 8.81 -20.96
CA ILE A 37 -21.98 8.49 -21.79
C ILE A 37 -20.78 8.28 -20.87
N LEU A 38 -20.14 7.12 -20.94
CA LEU A 38 -19.02 6.74 -20.09
C LEU A 38 -17.66 6.98 -20.76
N LEU A 39 -17.62 6.93 -22.11
CA LEU A 39 -16.39 7.00 -22.91
C LEU A 39 -16.46 8.15 -23.90
N ASP A 40 -15.44 8.99 -23.91
CA ASP A 40 -15.21 9.94 -25.00
C ASP A 40 -14.50 9.22 -26.15
N ARG A 41 -15.28 8.94 -27.20
CA ARG A 41 -14.82 8.24 -28.41
C ARG A 41 -14.24 9.18 -29.47
N SER A 42 -14.24 10.50 -29.21
CA SER A 42 -13.70 11.50 -30.14
C SER A 42 -12.17 11.61 -30.05
N THR A 43 -11.60 11.13 -28.91
CA THR A 43 -10.16 11.19 -28.62
C THR A 43 -9.43 9.89 -28.97
N ARG A 44 -8.14 9.98 -29.16
CA ARG A 44 -7.20 8.86 -29.28
C ARG A 44 -6.02 9.08 -28.35
N PRO A 45 -5.83 8.28 -27.27
CA PRO A 45 -6.66 7.13 -26.83
C PRO A 45 -8.08 7.56 -26.41
N VAL A 46 -9.01 6.60 -26.38
CA VAL A 46 -10.37 6.76 -25.84
C VAL A 46 -10.26 7.04 -24.35
N LEU A 47 -10.86 8.13 -23.90
CA LEU A 47 -10.82 8.58 -22.51
C LEU A 47 -12.16 8.33 -21.81
N LEU A 48 -12.12 8.25 -20.48
CA LEU A 48 -13.32 8.23 -19.65
C LEU A 48 -13.92 9.65 -19.56
N THR A 49 -15.25 9.73 -19.57
CA THR A 49 -15.96 10.95 -19.15
C THR A 49 -15.98 11.04 -17.61
N PRO A 50 -16.36 12.18 -16.99
CA PRO A 50 -16.54 12.24 -15.54
C PRO A 50 -17.53 11.18 -15.01
N ALA A 51 -18.60 10.89 -15.76
CA ALA A 51 -19.52 9.79 -15.44
C ALA A 51 -18.85 8.42 -15.60
N GLY A 52 -17.96 8.27 -16.59
CA GLY A 52 -17.17 7.07 -16.82
C GLY A 52 -16.20 6.79 -15.69
N GLU A 53 -15.51 7.81 -15.17
CA GLU A 53 -14.62 7.67 -14.01
C GLU A 53 -15.38 7.19 -12.76
N LEU A 54 -16.50 7.84 -12.45
CA LEU A 54 -17.34 7.43 -11.34
C LEU A 54 -17.83 5.98 -11.49
N PHE A 55 -18.30 5.63 -12.68
CA PHE A 55 -18.80 4.28 -12.96
C PHE A 55 -17.69 3.24 -12.96
N ARG A 56 -16.49 3.57 -13.43
CA ARG A 56 -15.32 2.67 -13.43
C ARG A 56 -15.01 2.14 -12.03
N VAL A 57 -14.97 3.02 -11.02
CA VAL A 57 -14.73 2.63 -9.62
C VAL A 57 -15.77 1.60 -9.17
N ARG A 58 -17.06 1.87 -9.40
CA ARG A 58 -18.14 0.95 -9.02
C ARG A 58 -18.13 -0.37 -9.80
N ALA A 59 -17.84 -0.31 -11.09
CA ALA A 59 -17.73 -1.50 -11.94
C ALA A 59 -16.56 -2.39 -11.50
N GLN A 60 -15.43 -1.79 -11.08
CA GLN A 60 -14.30 -2.53 -10.54
C GLN A 60 -14.67 -3.25 -9.26
N THR A 61 -15.36 -2.57 -8.33
CA THR A 61 -15.84 -3.18 -7.08
C THR A 61 -16.77 -4.36 -7.36
N ILE A 62 -17.74 -4.20 -8.26
CA ILE A 62 -18.67 -5.30 -8.66
C ILE A 62 -17.89 -6.49 -9.24
N GLN A 63 -16.90 -6.24 -10.10
CA GLN A 63 -16.08 -7.30 -10.66
C GLN A 63 -15.25 -8.02 -9.57
N ASN A 64 -14.69 -7.28 -8.64
CA ASN A 64 -13.92 -7.82 -7.53
C ASN A 64 -14.81 -8.67 -6.62
N GLU A 65 -16.01 -8.22 -6.26
CA GLU A 65 -16.98 -8.99 -5.48
C GLU A 65 -17.40 -10.29 -6.19
N ALA A 66 -17.63 -10.22 -7.50
CA ALA A 66 -17.96 -11.43 -8.28
C ALA A 66 -16.80 -12.44 -8.30
N MET A 67 -15.55 -11.95 -8.34
CA MET A 67 -14.36 -12.81 -8.24
C MET A 67 -14.23 -13.42 -6.84
N GLN A 68 -14.49 -12.63 -5.80
CA GLN A 68 -14.47 -13.12 -4.43
C GLN A 68 -15.53 -14.20 -4.17
N ALA A 69 -16.78 -13.99 -4.61
CA ALA A 69 -17.81 -15.00 -4.49
C ALA A 69 -17.41 -16.34 -5.15
N ARG A 70 -16.69 -16.28 -6.29
CA ARG A 70 -16.12 -17.49 -6.92
C ARG A 70 -15.01 -18.12 -6.10
N ALA A 71 -14.13 -17.31 -5.50
CA ALA A 71 -13.05 -17.78 -4.63
C ALA A 71 -13.62 -18.46 -3.37
N GLU A 72 -14.63 -17.88 -2.73
CA GLU A 72 -15.31 -18.44 -1.57
C GLU A 72 -15.94 -19.81 -1.86
N LEU A 73 -16.55 -19.96 -3.04
CA LEU A 73 -17.06 -21.26 -3.49
C LEU A 73 -15.94 -22.28 -3.74
N ALA A 74 -14.75 -21.80 -4.12
CA ALA A 74 -13.56 -22.64 -4.32
C ALA A 74 -12.79 -22.92 -3.02
N MET A 75 -13.06 -22.20 -1.92
CA MET A 75 -12.35 -22.29 -0.63
C MET A 75 -12.42 -23.69 0.05
N ARG A 76 -13.24 -24.60 -0.43
CA ARG A 76 -13.17 -26.00 -0.01
C ARG A 76 -11.88 -26.70 -0.49
N ASP A 77 -11.13 -26.08 -1.38
CA ASP A 77 -9.88 -26.60 -1.94
C ASP A 77 -8.98 -25.41 -2.39
N ILE A 78 -8.16 -24.93 -1.47
CA ILE A 78 -7.21 -23.82 -1.70
C ILE A 78 -6.31 -24.11 -2.91
N SER A 79 -6.05 -25.39 -3.24
CA SER A 79 -5.22 -25.77 -4.38
C SER A 79 -5.79 -25.30 -5.73
N ARG A 80 -7.06 -24.92 -5.77
CA ARG A 80 -7.74 -24.37 -6.97
C ARG A 80 -7.68 -22.85 -7.10
N LEU A 81 -7.04 -22.18 -6.16
CA LEU A 81 -6.86 -20.73 -6.25
C LEU A 81 -5.99 -20.40 -7.47
N THR A 82 -6.54 -19.64 -8.42
CA THR A 82 -5.85 -19.29 -9.66
C THR A 82 -5.22 -17.90 -9.62
N ARG A 83 -5.60 -17.08 -8.63
CA ARG A 83 -5.09 -15.71 -8.45
C ARG A 83 -5.16 -15.34 -6.97
N PHE A 84 -4.08 -14.73 -6.48
CA PHE A 84 -3.97 -14.20 -5.13
C PHE A 84 -3.33 -12.81 -5.16
N ARG A 85 -4.01 -11.83 -4.56
CA ARG A 85 -3.59 -10.42 -4.56
C ARG A 85 -3.25 -10.01 -3.15
N LEU A 86 -1.96 -9.81 -2.89
CA LEU A 86 -1.40 -9.50 -1.60
C LEU A 86 -0.94 -8.04 -1.56
N GLY A 87 -1.40 -7.28 -0.58
CA GLY A 87 -0.86 -5.96 -0.24
C GLY A 87 0.11 -6.07 0.93
N MET A 88 1.24 -5.37 0.84
CA MET A 88 2.28 -5.43 1.86
C MET A 88 2.85 -4.04 2.12
N ILE A 89 3.10 -3.68 3.38
CA ILE A 89 3.86 -2.47 3.70
C ILE A 89 5.33 -2.65 3.35
N GLU A 90 6.04 -1.53 3.13
CA GLU A 90 7.44 -1.52 2.65
C GLU A 90 8.39 -2.32 3.52
N GLU A 91 8.17 -2.35 4.82
CA GLU A 91 9.04 -3.00 5.81
C GLU A 91 9.22 -4.50 5.55
N PHE A 92 8.26 -5.12 4.85
CA PHE A 92 8.30 -6.56 4.55
C PHE A 92 8.66 -6.88 3.10
N ASP A 93 8.75 -5.88 2.21
CA ASP A 93 8.81 -6.15 0.76
C ASP A 93 10.09 -6.85 0.31
N ALA A 94 11.25 -6.50 0.87
CA ALA A 94 12.55 -6.98 0.42
C ALA A 94 12.92 -8.37 0.96
N GLU A 95 12.58 -8.69 2.21
CA GLU A 95 13.06 -9.89 2.87
C GLU A 95 11.96 -10.93 3.14
N VAL A 96 10.81 -10.49 3.63
CA VAL A 96 9.71 -11.39 4.03
C VAL A 96 8.89 -11.80 2.82
N THR A 97 8.48 -10.85 2.00
CA THR A 97 7.56 -11.09 0.89
C THR A 97 8.07 -12.11 -0.14
N PRO A 98 9.34 -12.04 -0.60
CA PRO A 98 9.85 -13.03 -1.56
C PRO A 98 9.84 -14.46 -1.01
N ARG A 99 10.15 -14.63 0.27
CA ARG A 99 10.12 -15.95 0.94
C ARG A 99 8.69 -16.45 1.06
N LEU A 100 7.78 -15.61 1.54
CA LEU A 100 6.36 -15.93 1.65
C LEU A 100 5.78 -16.39 0.31
N LEU A 101 6.02 -15.61 -0.76
CA LEU A 101 5.53 -15.96 -2.10
C LEU A 101 6.17 -17.23 -2.65
N SER A 102 7.46 -17.47 -2.35
CA SER A 102 8.14 -18.71 -2.72
C SER A 102 7.49 -19.92 -2.05
N ASP A 103 7.26 -19.85 -0.74
CA ASP A 103 6.63 -20.94 0.02
C ASP A 103 5.20 -21.21 -0.45
N MET A 104 4.40 -20.15 -0.63
CA MET A 104 3.05 -20.26 -1.15
C MET A 104 3.00 -20.84 -2.56
N SER A 105 3.99 -20.58 -3.40
CA SER A 105 4.03 -21.09 -4.77
C SER A 105 4.17 -22.62 -4.84
N VAL A 106 4.76 -23.24 -3.82
CA VAL A 106 4.88 -24.68 -3.71
C VAL A 106 3.51 -25.34 -3.50
N GLU A 107 2.68 -24.71 -2.64
CA GLU A 107 1.33 -25.21 -2.30
C GLU A 107 0.32 -24.84 -3.39
N LEU A 108 0.42 -23.65 -3.96
CA LEU A 108 -0.53 -23.05 -4.90
C LEU A 108 0.03 -23.00 -6.32
N ARG A 109 0.35 -24.17 -6.89
CA ARG A 109 1.09 -24.33 -8.16
C ARG A 109 0.45 -23.66 -9.37
N GLN A 110 -0.87 -23.44 -9.37
CA GLN A 110 -1.61 -22.82 -10.48
C GLN A 110 -1.98 -21.36 -10.20
N CYS A 111 -1.58 -20.84 -9.04
CA CYS A 111 -1.94 -19.50 -8.61
C CYS A 111 -1.01 -18.44 -9.22
N GLN A 112 -1.61 -17.40 -9.78
CA GLN A 112 -0.91 -16.17 -10.11
C GLN A 112 -0.88 -15.27 -8.88
N PHE A 113 0.32 -14.96 -8.41
CA PHE A 113 0.51 -14.01 -7.31
C PHE A 113 0.67 -12.60 -7.85
N LEU A 114 -0.06 -11.66 -7.27
CA LEU A 114 0.08 -10.24 -7.51
C LEU A 114 0.41 -9.57 -6.18
N LEU A 115 1.53 -8.87 -6.15
CA LEU A 115 1.96 -8.12 -4.99
C LEU A 115 1.81 -6.63 -5.26
N GLU A 116 1.28 -5.93 -4.27
CA GLU A 116 1.27 -4.47 -4.21
C GLU A 116 1.94 -4.01 -2.92
N THR A 117 2.92 -3.12 -3.04
CA THR A 117 3.58 -2.50 -1.89
C THR A 117 3.12 -1.07 -1.77
N GLY A 118 2.76 -0.65 -0.56
CA GLY A 118 2.27 0.71 -0.33
C GLY A 118 1.95 1.02 1.12
N PRO A 119 1.58 2.27 1.41
CA PRO A 119 1.22 2.69 2.76
C PRO A 119 -0.11 2.06 3.20
N SER A 120 -0.22 1.78 4.50
CA SER A 120 -1.36 1.06 5.10
C SER A 120 -2.72 1.58 4.67
N HIS A 121 -2.92 2.91 4.61
CA HIS A 121 -4.22 3.47 4.23
C HIS A 121 -4.63 3.14 2.79
N GLN A 122 -3.69 3.14 1.83
CA GLN A 122 -3.98 2.75 0.45
C GLN A 122 -4.27 1.25 0.34
N LEU A 123 -3.51 0.42 1.07
CA LEU A 123 -3.75 -1.01 1.11
C LEU A 123 -5.14 -1.33 1.68
N PHE A 124 -5.57 -0.61 2.73
CA PHE A 124 -6.94 -0.73 3.27
C PHE A 124 -7.99 -0.33 2.25
N ASP A 125 -7.83 0.79 1.53
CA ASP A 125 -8.75 1.22 0.47
C ASP A 125 -8.85 0.16 -0.64
N HIS A 126 -7.73 -0.45 -1.02
CA HIS A 126 -7.70 -1.53 -2.01
C HIS A 126 -8.31 -2.84 -1.49
N LEU A 127 -8.16 -3.15 -0.20
CA LEU A 127 -8.85 -4.27 0.42
C LEU A 127 -10.36 -4.01 0.48
N ASP A 128 -10.78 -2.81 0.89
CA ASP A 128 -12.19 -2.42 0.99
C ASP A 128 -12.91 -2.47 -0.39
N THR A 129 -12.21 -2.05 -1.43
CA THR A 129 -12.71 -2.15 -2.81
C THR A 129 -12.50 -3.52 -3.46
N ARG A 130 -12.07 -4.53 -2.69
CA ARG A 130 -11.78 -5.87 -3.18
C ARG A 130 -10.74 -5.92 -4.31
N ALA A 131 -9.87 -4.92 -4.40
CA ALA A 131 -8.73 -4.92 -5.31
C ALA A 131 -7.61 -5.83 -4.79
N LEU A 132 -7.50 -6.00 -3.47
CA LEU A 132 -6.62 -6.95 -2.79
C LEU A 132 -7.45 -8.00 -2.06
N ASP A 133 -6.89 -9.20 -1.87
CA ASP A 133 -7.52 -10.31 -1.15
C ASP A 133 -7.05 -10.36 0.31
N VAL A 134 -5.78 -10.05 0.54
CA VAL A 134 -5.15 -9.98 1.87
C VAL A 134 -4.20 -8.79 1.88
N ILE A 135 -4.10 -8.13 3.03
CA ILE A 135 -3.07 -7.12 3.27
C ILE A 135 -2.31 -7.41 4.56
N VAL A 136 -1.04 -7.04 4.58
CA VAL A 136 -0.25 -6.88 5.80
C VAL A 136 0.04 -5.40 5.96
N ALA A 137 -0.51 -4.81 7.02
CA ALA A 137 -0.53 -3.37 7.21
C ALA A 137 -0.45 -3.03 8.70
N ALA A 138 -0.15 -1.77 9.02
CA ALA A 138 -0.29 -1.28 10.38
C ALA A 138 -1.77 -1.27 10.81
N ASP A 139 -2.04 -1.54 12.08
CA ASP A 139 -3.39 -1.46 12.63
C ASP A 139 -3.92 -0.02 12.53
N MET A 140 -5.00 0.14 11.77
CA MET A 140 -5.67 1.44 11.57
C MET A 140 -6.81 1.68 12.57
N GLY A 141 -7.04 0.73 13.49
CA GLY A 141 -8.05 0.83 14.54
C GLY A 141 -9.51 0.69 14.06
N ALA A 142 -9.76 0.48 12.78
CA ALA A 142 -11.10 0.29 12.22
C ALA A 142 -11.04 -0.72 11.07
N ALA A 143 -11.51 -1.93 11.32
CA ALA A 143 -11.80 -2.91 10.28
C ALA A 143 -13.31 -2.90 9.98
N ALA A 144 -13.68 -3.10 8.72
CA ALA A 144 -15.09 -3.32 8.37
C ALA A 144 -15.55 -4.71 8.86
N ASP A 145 -16.86 -4.86 9.12
CA ASP A 145 -17.44 -6.10 9.68
C ASP A 145 -17.13 -7.37 8.88
N TRP A 146 -16.81 -7.22 7.59
CA TRP A 146 -16.48 -8.33 6.71
C TRP A 146 -14.99 -8.67 6.69
N MET A 147 -14.13 -7.84 7.28
CA MET A 147 -12.68 -8.05 7.35
C MET A 147 -12.35 -8.96 8.53
N GLU A 148 -11.49 -9.95 8.28
CA GLU A 148 -10.91 -10.77 9.33
C GLU A 148 -9.51 -10.23 9.66
N VAL A 149 -9.26 -9.92 10.94
CA VAL A 149 -8.01 -9.31 11.40
C VAL A 149 -7.23 -10.31 12.24
N HIS A 150 -5.98 -10.53 11.83
CA HIS A 150 -5.02 -11.40 12.52
C HIS A 150 -3.80 -10.60 12.95
N PRO A 151 -3.62 -10.31 14.26
CA PRO A 151 -2.42 -9.66 14.74
C PRO A 151 -1.18 -10.51 14.43
N LEU A 152 -0.15 -9.89 13.87
CA LEU A 152 1.11 -10.56 13.51
C LEU A 152 2.24 -10.21 14.47
N ILE A 153 2.44 -8.91 14.71
CA ILE A 153 3.54 -8.41 15.51
C ILE A 153 3.15 -7.08 16.15
N GLU A 154 3.66 -6.82 17.33
CA GLU A 154 3.59 -5.54 18.01
C GLU A 154 5.00 -4.97 18.13
N GLU A 155 5.20 -3.73 17.67
CA GLU A 155 6.50 -3.09 17.64
C GLU A 155 6.52 -1.80 18.44
N PRO A 156 7.58 -1.55 19.26
CA PRO A 156 7.79 -0.25 19.85
C PRO A 156 8.29 0.76 18.81
N PHE A 157 8.16 2.04 19.10
CA PHE A 157 8.95 3.06 18.43
C PHE A 157 10.33 3.18 19.07
N ILE A 158 11.33 3.41 18.23
CA ILE A 158 12.72 3.63 18.61
C ILE A 158 13.21 4.97 18.05
N ALA A 159 14.11 5.62 18.76
CA ALA A 159 14.83 6.77 18.22
C ALA A 159 16.11 6.29 17.52
N VAL A 160 16.43 6.92 16.38
CA VAL A 160 17.65 6.66 15.62
C VAL A 160 18.38 7.96 15.38
N CYS A 161 19.66 8.00 15.71
CA CYS A 161 20.51 9.18 15.57
C CYS A 161 21.83 8.86 14.86
N PRO A 162 22.60 9.86 14.42
CA PRO A 162 23.93 9.64 13.85
C PRO A 162 24.83 8.91 14.85
N LYS A 163 25.69 8.05 14.36
CA LYS A 163 26.60 7.24 15.19
C LYS A 163 27.45 8.11 16.10
N GLY A 164 27.45 7.79 17.38
CA GLY A 164 28.19 8.51 18.41
C GLY A 164 27.70 9.93 18.68
N ALA A 165 26.49 10.28 18.25
CA ALA A 165 25.91 11.62 18.49
C ALA A 165 25.55 11.82 19.98
N ILE A 166 25.17 10.75 20.68
CA ILE A 166 24.84 10.80 22.11
C ILE A 166 26.13 10.59 22.91
N LYS A 167 26.54 11.60 23.66
CA LYS A 167 27.79 11.59 24.43
C LYS A 167 27.58 11.67 25.94
N GLY A 168 26.38 11.97 26.41
CA GLY A 168 26.03 12.14 27.79
C GLY A 168 24.96 11.19 28.28
N ASP A 169 24.63 11.26 29.56
CA ASP A 169 23.61 10.42 30.21
C ASP A 169 22.17 10.92 29.92
N ASP A 170 22.01 12.17 29.48
CA ASP A 170 20.69 12.76 29.11
C ASP A 170 20.44 12.69 27.61
N THR A 171 19.99 11.53 27.17
CA THR A 171 19.68 11.23 25.76
C THR A 171 18.71 12.25 25.16
N LEU A 172 17.62 12.57 25.85
CA LEU A 172 16.60 13.50 25.34
C LEU A 172 17.16 14.91 25.12
N ARG A 173 18.03 15.37 26.02
CA ARG A 173 18.70 16.67 25.88
C ARG A 173 19.62 16.71 24.67
N GLU A 174 20.35 15.63 24.41
CA GLU A 174 21.23 15.56 23.22
C GLU A 174 20.39 15.51 21.94
N LEU A 175 19.31 14.72 21.89
CA LEU A 175 18.40 14.66 20.74
C LEU A 175 17.75 16.02 20.45
N ARG A 176 17.36 16.80 21.48
CA ARG A 176 16.78 18.14 21.30
C ARG A 176 17.71 19.15 20.63
N ARG A 177 19.01 18.90 20.62
CA ARG A 177 20.00 19.76 19.93
C ARG A 177 20.05 19.54 18.44
N MET A 178 19.53 18.39 17.97
CA MET A 178 19.48 18.02 16.57
C MET A 178 18.06 18.17 16.03
N PRO A 179 17.89 18.48 14.74
CA PRO A 179 16.56 18.49 14.13
C PRO A 179 15.94 17.09 14.10
N LEU A 180 14.61 17.02 14.31
CA LEU A 180 13.85 15.81 14.05
C LEU A 180 13.58 15.72 12.54
N ILE A 181 13.92 14.59 11.94
CA ILE A 181 13.54 14.19 10.60
C ILE A 181 12.32 13.31 10.77
N GLN A 182 11.13 13.84 10.47
CA GLN A 182 9.87 13.17 10.76
C GLN A 182 9.41 12.32 9.59
N TYR A 183 8.85 11.16 9.90
CA TYR A 183 8.05 10.41 8.94
C TYR A 183 6.74 11.16 8.67
N THR A 184 6.31 11.23 7.41
CA THR A 184 5.20 12.12 7.02
C THR A 184 3.91 11.82 7.77
N SER A 185 3.25 12.88 8.22
CA SER A 185 1.94 12.84 8.87
C SER A 185 0.80 12.42 7.92
N ARG A 186 1.05 12.35 6.61
CA ARG A 186 0.11 11.77 5.64
C ARG A 186 -0.05 10.26 5.84
N HIS A 187 0.96 9.59 6.37
CA HIS A 187 0.92 8.17 6.69
C HIS A 187 0.51 7.93 8.14
N HIS A 188 -0.06 6.75 8.41
CA HIS A 188 -0.55 6.39 9.74
C HIS A 188 0.54 6.50 10.80
N MET A 189 1.71 5.94 10.54
CA MET A 189 2.83 5.95 11.47
C MET A 189 3.27 7.37 11.86
N GLY A 190 3.41 8.28 10.88
CA GLY A 190 3.78 9.67 11.17
C GLY A 190 2.75 10.37 12.06
N ARG A 191 1.45 10.07 11.89
CA ARG A 191 0.41 10.59 12.80
C ARG A 191 0.55 10.03 14.20
N VAL A 192 0.72 8.71 14.36
CA VAL A 192 0.88 8.06 15.67
C VAL A 192 2.09 8.63 16.43
N ILE A 193 3.22 8.83 15.74
CA ILE A 193 4.43 9.46 16.33
C ILE A 193 4.11 10.90 16.73
N GLY A 194 3.51 11.69 15.85
CA GLY A 194 3.15 13.08 16.12
C GLY A 194 2.21 13.22 17.31
N ASP A 195 1.17 12.40 17.39
CA ASP A 195 0.21 12.36 18.50
C ASP A 195 0.90 11.94 19.81
N HIS A 196 1.83 10.99 19.76
CA HIS A 196 2.60 10.60 20.94
C HIS A 196 3.45 11.74 21.45
N LEU A 197 4.21 12.41 20.59
CA LEU A 197 5.02 13.57 20.95
C LEU A 197 4.19 14.70 21.54
N ALA A 198 3.03 14.98 20.95
CA ALA A 198 2.09 15.97 21.45
C ALA A 198 1.56 15.64 22.85
N ARG A 199 1.17 14.38 23.10
CA ARG A 199 0.72 13.92 24.43
C ARG A 199 1.82 14.06 25.51
N GLN A 200 3.08 13.90 25.10
CA GLN A 200 4.23 14.09 26.00
C GLN A 200 4.65 15.57 26.18
N ASN A 201 3.93 16.51 25.54
CA ASN A 201 4.31 17.93 25.48
C ASN A 201 5.74 18.14 24.98
N LEU A 202 6.20 17.29 24.06
CA LEU A 202 7.53 17.39 23.47
C LEU A 202 7.46 18.24 22.21
N THR A 203 7.93 19.49 22.32
CA THR A 203 8.17 20.35 21.17
C THR A 203 9.60 20.13 20.69
N LEU A 204 9.73 19.54 19.51
CA LEU A 204 11.00 19.24 18.85
C LEU A 204 11.21 20.15 17.64
N ASN A 205 12.48 20.44 17.33
CA ASN A 205 12.83 21.20 16.12
C ASN A 205 12.63 20.28 14.90
N GLN A 206 11.45 20.32 14.32
CA GLN A 206 11.10 19.57 13.10
C GLN A 206 11.54 20.37 11.88
N ARG A 207 12.53 19.85 11.16
CA ARG A 207 13.07 20.52 9.97
C ARG A 207 12.70 19.83 8.65
N PHE A 208 12.54 18.50 8.69
CA PHE A 208 12.28 17.70 7.51
C PHE A 208 11.12 16.74 7.77
N GLU A 209 10.28 16.55 6.75
CA GLU A 209 9.21 15.56 6.71
C GLU A 209 9.34 14.74 5.42
N LEU A 210 9.51 13.43 5.54
CA LEU A 210 9.78 12.50 4.44
C LEU A 210 8.86 11.29 4.55
N ASP A 211 8.66 10.58 3.43
CA ASP A 211 7.79 9.42 3.33
C ASP A 211 8.52 8.11 3.00
N SER A 212 9.84 8.10 3.08
CA SER A 212 10.68 6.94 2.79
C SER A 212 11.68 6.67 3.91
N TYR A 213 11.69 5.46 4.45
CA TYR A 213 12.69 5.02 5.43
C TYR A 213 14.12 5.19 4.94
N HIS A 214 14.39 4.85 3.66
CA HIS A 214 15.72 5.00 3.09
C HIS A 214 16.17 6.45 3.04
N ALA A 215 15.29 7.39 2.66
CA ALA A 215 15.61 8.80 2.62
C ALA A 215 15.86 9.35 4.04
N ILE A 216 15.00 9.01 5.00
CA ILE A 216 15.14 9.39 6.41
C ILE A 216 16.48 8.87 6.97
N MET A 217 16.74 7.56 6.83
CA MET A 217 17.94 6.95 7.36
C MET A 217 19.23 7.47 6.69
N SER A 218 19.17 7.79 5.39
CA SER A 218 20.28 8.43 4.68
C SER A 218 20.62 9.80 5.28
N MET A 219 19.61 10.61 5.62
CA MET A 219 19.82 11.90 6.23
C MET A 219 20.33 11.78 7.67
N VAL A 220 19.80 10.82 8.43
CA VAL A 220 20.31 10.54 9.79
C VAL A 220 21.78 10.12 9.73
N ALA A 221 22.14 9.18 8.84
CA ALA A 221 23.53 8.74 8.64
C ALA A 221 24.47 9.89 8.20
N ALA A 222 23.95 10.87 7.44
CA ALA A 222 24.68 12.06 7.04
C ALA A 222 24.83 13.11 8.17
N GLY A 223 24.23 12.90 9.35
CA GLY A 223 24.33 13.82 10.47
C GLY A 223 23.34 14.98 10.45
N GLU A 224 22.34 14.96 9.57
CA GLU A 224 21.37 16.05 9.39
C GLU A 224 20.31 16.13 10.51
N GLY A 225 20.21 15.09 11.36
CA GLY A 225 19.26 15.03 12.44
C GLY A 225 19.06 13.62 12.98
N TRP A 226 17.98 13.41 13.69
CA TRP A 226 17.55 12.12 14.22
C TRP A 226 16.10 11.84 13.87
N THR A 227 15.65 10.60 14.02
CA THR A 227 14.30 10.19 13.65
C THR A 227 13.68 9.26 14.67
N ILE A 228 12.35 9.03 14.55
CA ILE A 228 11.60 8.01 15.28
C ILE A 228 11.01 7.07 14.24
N ILE A 229 11.30 5.78 14.35
CA ILE A 229 10.82 4.73 13.44
C ILE A 229 10.54 3.44 14.22
N THR A 230 10.09 2.40 13.54
CA THR A 230 9.97 1.05 14.12
C THR A 230 11.25 0.23 13.90
N PRO A 231 11.49 -0.83 14.69
CA PRO A 231 12.59 -1.77 14.45
C PRO A 231 12.56 -2.37 13.03
N LEU A 232 11.39 -2.71 12.49
CA LEU A 232 11.27 -3.21 11.11
C LEU A 232 11.69 -2.14 10.10
N GLY A 233 11.22 -0.89 10.25
CA GLY A 233 11.64 0.22 9.39
C GLY A 233 13.15 0.49 9.47
N PHE A 234 13.75 0.33 10.67
CA PHE A 234 15.19 0.40 10.87
C PHE A 234 15.92 -0.73 10.11
N MET A 235 15.45 -1.97 10.23
CA MET A 235 16.02 -3.12 9.53
C MET A 235 15.82 -3.04 8.01
N HIS A 236 14.70 -2.52 7.53
CA HIS A 236 14.45 -2.29 6.10
C HIS A 236 15.52 -1.38 5.47
N ALA A 237 16.01 -0.39 6.22
CA ALA A 237 17.09 0.50 5.79
C ALA A 237 18.50 -0.01 6.21
N HIS A 238 18.73 -1.30 6.22
CA HIS A 238 19.89 -2.01 6.77
C HIS A 238 21.26 -1.47 6.30
N ARG A 239 21.35 -0.91 5.11
CA ARG A 239 22.62 -0.35 4.57
C ARG A 239 23.19 0.80 5.40
N PHE A 240 22.37 1.44 6.25
CA PHE A 240 22.79 2.57 7.08
C PHE A 240 23.10 2.18 8.53
N LEU A 241 22.92 0.90 8.91
CA LEU A 241 23.07 0.45 10.30
C LEU A 241 24.48 0.70 10.85
N GLY A 242 25.48 0.76 10.00
CA GLY A 242 26.88 1.06 10.38
C GLY A 242 27.12 2.51 10.79
N ASP A 243 26.26 3.44 10.37
CA ASP A 243 26.45 4.89 10.47
C ASP A 243 25.49 5.56 11.46
N VAL A 244 24.66 4.78 12.13
CA VAL A 244 23.63 5.26 13.07
C VAL A 244 23.65 4.47 14.37
N ASP A 245 23.09 5.05 15.42
CA ASP A 245 22.82 4.41 16.70
C ASP A 245 21.30 4.34 16.92
N MET A 246 20.83 3.17 17.38
CA MET A 246 19.46 2.92 17.79
C MET A 246 19.35 3.14 19.29
N LEU A 247 18.34 3.88 19.71
CA LEU A 247 18.04 4.20 21.10
C LEU A 247 16.64 3.66 21.43
N PRO A 248 16.49 2.93 22.54
CA PRO A 248 15.21 2.40 22.98
C PRO A 248 14.23 3.47 23.45
#